data_29d7243da12ede3434b3a64c715f3726
#
_entry.id   29d7243da12ede3434b3a64c715f3726
#
_cell.length_a   1.000
_cell.length_b   1.000
_cell.length_c   1.000
_cell.angle_alpha   90.00
_cell.angle_beta   90.00
_cell.angle_gamma   90.00
#
_symmetry.space_group_name_H-M   'P 1'
#
loop_
_entity.id
_entity.type
_entity.pdbx_description
1 polymer ?
#
loop_
_entity_poly.entity_id
_entity_poly.type
_entity_poly.pdbx_seq_one_letter_code
_entity_poly.pdbx_strand_id
1 'polypeptide(L)'
;MRFFKTILLSFLLLIPIAGRAAEYRNAVKVTFLSWATGSTKLSYERAFTPHQSAEFCASMIGAGYDKFANNPRGYTLRYGHKFFVAGNEGGGLKGFYVRPEFIYVNYAYDQRGTGLRTQSQMCTLLATAGYQTHFGRFLIDAWAGAGPALGTPAETGYHHGFALWNVFGTRSDHVALSFSVRLGYCF
;
A
#
# COMPACT_ATOMS: atom_id res chain seq x y z
N MET A 1 -5.68 -12.84 -22.68
CA MET A 1 -4.60 -13.49 -21.91
C MET A 1 -3.19 -13.37 -22.52
N ARG A 2 -3.01 -13.28 -23.83
CA ARG A 2 -1.70 -13.09 -24.48
C ARG A 2 -1.11 -11.68 -24.25
N PHE A 3 -1.90 -10.62 -24.26
CA PHE A 3 -1.46 -9.22 -24.02
C PHE A 3 -0.83 -9.00 -22.65
N PHE A 4 -1.36 -9.63 -21.60
CA PHE A 4 -0.84 -9.47 -20.24
C PHE A 4 0.54 -10.12 -20.06
N LYS A 5 0.80 -11.25 -20.74
CA LYS A 5 2.11 -11.92 -20.73
C LYS A 5 3.18 -11.08 -21.43
N THR A 6 2.83 -10.38 -22.50
CA THR A 6 3.77 -9.53 -23.25
C THR A 6 4.16 -8.29 -22.46
N ILE A 7 3.22 -7.66 -21.75
CA ILE A 7 3.51 -6.49 -20.89
C ILE A 7 4.38 -6.90 -19.69
N LEU A 8 4.10 -8.05 -19.07
CA LEU A 8 4.90 -8.55 -17.94
C LEU A 8 6.33 -8.91 -18.39
N LEU A 9 6.48 -9.50 -19.59
CA LEU A 9 7.79 -9.86 -20.15
C LEU A 9 8.60 -8.62 -20.56
N SER A 10 7.96 -7.57 -21.05
CA SER A 10 8.60 -6.29 -21.39
C SER A 10 9.12 -5.56 -20.15
N PHE A 11 8.44 -5.68 -19.00
CA PHE A 11 8.92 -5.12 -17.73
C PHE A 11 10.13 -5.90 -17.17
N LEU A 12 10.23 -7.20 -17.43
CA LEU A 12 11.38 -8.02 -16.99
C LEU A 12 12.67 -7.75 -17.78
N LEU A 13 12.55 -7.29 -19.03
CA LEU A 13 13.70 -7.02 -19.91
C LEU A 13 14.34 -5.64 -19.69
N LEU A 14 13.76 -4.77 -18.87
CA LEU A 14 14.32 -3.46 -18.53
C LEU A 14 15.22 -3.46 -17.28
N ILE A 15 15.72 -4.62 -16.85
CA ILE A 15 16.67 -4.72 -15.74
C ILE A 15 18.10 -4.60 -16.27
N PRO A 16 18.73 -3.42 -16.27
CA PRO A 16 20.15 -3.32 -16.51
C PRO A 16 20.86 -3.87 -15.26
N ILE A 17 21.50 -5.01 -15.41
CA ILE A 17 22.46 -5.57 -14.44
C ILE A 17 23.70 -4.68 -14.49
N ALA A 18 23.76 -3.65 -13.68
CA ALA A 18 24.98 -2.86 -13.49
C ALA A 18 25.19 -2.67 -11.99
N GLY A 19 26.10 -3.48 -11.47
CA GLY A 19 26.59 -3.34 -10.11
C GLY A 19 27.39 -2.05 -9.93
N ARG A 20 26.87 -1.17 -9.10
CA ARG A 20 27.56 -0.23 -8.21
C ARG A 20 26.54 0.13 -7.14
N ALA A 21 26.99 0.27 -5.89
CA ALA A 21 26.16 0.78 -4.81
C ALA A 21 25.76 2.24 -5.14
N ALA A 22 24.79 2.40 -6.04
CA ALA A 22 24.20 3.68 -6.37
C ALA A 22 23.19 3.98 -5.26
N GLU A 23 23.33 5.13 -4.64
CA GLU A 23 22.39 5.66 -3.69
C GLU A 23 21.07 6.00 -4.42
N TYR A 24 20.16 5.05 -4.44
CA TYR A 24 18.86 5.27 -5.07
C TYR A 24 18.02 6.22 -4.22
N ARG A 25 17.53 7.28 -4.85
CA ARG A 25 16.68 8.28 -4.19
C ARG A 25 15.21 8.16 -4.53
N ASN A 26 14.87 7.43 -5.56
CA ASN A 26 13.50 7.27 -6.02
C ASN A 26 13.15 5.80 -6.15
N ALA A 27 11.89 5.46 -5.87
CA ALA A 27 11.35 4.13 -6.10
C ALA A 27 9.89 4.19 -6.54
N VAL A 28 9.53 3.34 -7.48
CA VAL A 28 8.14 3.03 -7.82
C VAL A 28 7.83 1.65 -7.28
N LYS A 29 6.66 1.49 -6.63
CA LYS A 29 6.29 0.24 -5.98
C LYS A 29 4.86 -0.16 -6.34
N VAL A 30 4.64 -1.46 -6.37
CA VAL A 30 3.31 -2.06 -6.51
C VAL A 30 3.02 -2.95 -5.29
N THR A 31 1.77 -2.94 -4.85
CA THR A 31 1.33 -3.84 -3.79
C THR A 31 0.75 -5.09 -4.42
N PHE A 32 1.55 -6.15 -4.47
CA PHE A 32 1.21 -7.39 -5.17
C PHE A 32 -0.08 -8.03 -4.65
N LEU A 33 -0.23 -8.13 -3.31
CA LEU A 33 -1.39 -8.80 -2.70
C LEU A 33 -2.69 -7.99 -2.77
N SER A 34 -2.65 -6.72 -3.13
CA SER A 34 -3.85 -5.89 -3.19
C SER A 34 -4.81 -6.28 -4.30
N TRP A 35 -4.29 -6.87 -5.39
CA TRP A 35 -5.12 -7.39 -6.48
C TRP A 35 -6.06 -8.52 -6.00
N ALA A 36 -5.58 -9.38 -5.10
CA ALA A 36 -6.38 -10.46 -4.50
C ALA A 36 -7.48 -9.95 -3.56
N THR A 37 -7.46 -8.66 -3.22
CA THR A 37 -8.44 -8.01 -2.34
C THR A 37 -9.19 -6.87 -3.04
N GLY A 38 -9.26 -6.90 -4.36
CA GLY A 38 -10.11 -6.02 -5.16
C GLY A 38 -9.52 -4.63 -5.43
N SER A 39 -8.21 -4.43 -5.31
CA SER A 39 -7.61 -3.13 -5.62
C SER A 39 -6.22 -3.26 -6.25
N THR A 40 -5.89 -2.32 -7.13
CA THR A 40 -4.53 -2.18 -7.69
C THR A 40 -3.90 -0.91 -7.13
N LYS A 41 -2.69 -1.02 -6.56
CA LYS A 41 -1.99 0.06 -5.84
C LYS A 41 -0.65 0.34 -6.46
N LEU A 42 -0.40 1.62 -6.74
CA LEU A 42 0.87 2.13 -7.23
C LEU A 42 1.38 3.18 -6.25
N SER A 43 2.65 3.08 -5.87
CA SER A 43 3.30 4.02 -4.97
C SER A 43 4.56 4.60 -5.61
N TYR A 44 4.84 5.85 -5.29
CA TYR A 44 6.10 6.52 -5.56
C TYR A 44 6.72 6.98 -4.24
N GLU A 45 8.00 6.67 -4.04
CA GLU A 45 8.77 7.08 -2.87
C GLU A 45 9.99 7.89 -3.31
N ARG A 46 10.28 8.95 -2.57
CA ARG A 46 11.48 9.77 -2.75
C ARG A 46 12.20 9.97 -1.43
N ALA A 47 13.49 9.66 -1.40
CA ALA A 47 14.38 9.99 -0.30
C ALA A 47 14.82 11.45 -0.40
N PHE A 48 14.71 12.19 0.69
CA PHE A 48 15.20 13.58 0.81
C PHE A 48 16.56 13.61 1.49
N THR A 49 16.72 12.75 2.48
CA THR A 49 17.97 12.57 3.25
C THR A 49 18.27 11.09 3.40
N PRO A 50 19.46 10.71 3.88
CA PRO A 50 19.76 9.32 4.22
C PRO A 50 18.78 8.67 5.18
N HIS A 51 18.08 9.46 5.99
CA HIS A 51 17.19 8.98 7.05
C HIS A 51 15.72 9.30 6.82
N GLN A 52 15.35 9.99 5.73
CA GLN A 52 13.97 10.40 5.50
C GLN A 52 13.55 10.23 4.05
N SER A 53 12.35 9.67 3.87
CA SER A 53 11.67 9.64 2.59
C SER A 53 10.18 9.94 2.74
N ALA A 54 9.56 10.40 1.67
CA ALA A 54 8.11 10.47 1.57
C ALA A 54 7.61 9.53 0.51
N GLU A 55 6.46 8.93 0.77
CA GLU A 55 5.78 8.02 -0.12
C GLU A 55 4.34 8.47 -0.36
N PHE A 56 3.96 8.53 -1.62
CA PHE A 56 2.59 8.72 -2.05
C PHE A 56 2.11 7.45 -2.76
N CYS A 57 0.90 6.98 -2.43
CA CYS A 57 0.28 5.82 -3.05
C CYS A 57 -1.13 6.17 -3.51
N ALA A 58 -1.43 5.86 -4.75
CA ALA A 58 -2.77 5.88 -5.31
C ALA A 58 -3.24 4.44 -5.60
N SER A 59 -4.52 4.20 -5.40
CA SER A 59 -5.12 2.89 -5.61
C SER A 59 -6.47 3.03 -6.30
N MET A 60 -6.73 2.13 -7.25
CA MET A 60 -8.03 1.94 -7.86
C MET A 60 -8.73 0.74 -7.22
N ILE A 61 -9.91 0.97 -6.65
CA ILE A 61 -10.78 -0.05 -6.08
C ILE A 61 -11.71 -0.57 -7.17
N GLY A 62 -11.89 -1.90 -7.21
CA GLY A 62 -12.61 -2.59 -8.29
C GLY A 62 -11.71 -3.07 -9.42
N ALA A 63 -10.40 -2.78 -9.36
CA ALA A 63 -9.39 -3.34 -10.26
C ALA A 63 -8.66 -4.50 -9.57
N GLY A 64 -9.31 -5.66 -9.48
CA GLY A 64 -8.80 -6.86 -8.84
C GLY A 64 -9.92 -7.87 -8.58
N TYR A 65 -9.60 -8.90 -7.80
CA TYR A 65 -10.57 -9.93 -7.43
C TYR A 65 -11.53 -9.42 -6.35
N ASP A 66 -12.83 -9.44 -6.63
CA ASP A 66 -13.88 -9.05 -5.68
C ASP A 66 -14.13 -10.17 -4.66
N LYS A 67 -13.32 -10.21 -3.61
CA LYS A 67 -13.38 -11.21 -2.54
C LYS A 67 -14.73 -11.24 -1.82
N PHE A 68 -15.40 -10.10 -1.75
CA PHE A 68 -16.65 -9.96 -0.98
C PHE A 68 -17.91 -10.00 -1.84
N ALA A 69 -17.77 -10.12 -3.16
CA ALA A 69 -18.85 -10.11 -4.14
C ALA A 69 -19.81 -8.91 -3.93
N ASN A 70 -19.23 -7.73 -3.68
CA ASN A 70 -19.97 -6.52 -3.42
C ASN A 70 -19.67 -5.38 -4.41
N ASN A 71 -19.06 -5.72 -5.57
CA ASN A 71 -18.80 -4.83 -6.70
C ASN A 71 -18.24 -3.46 -6.29
N PRO A 72 -17.13 -3.39 -5.55
CA PRO A 72 -16.61 -2.14 -5.03
C PRO A 72 -16.03 -1.28 -6.16
N ARG A 73 -16.27 0.04 -6.12
CA ARG A 73 -15.75 1.00 -7.10
C ARG A 73 -15.34 2.29 -6.41
N GLY A 74 -14.10 2.68 -6.57
CA GLY A 74 -13.59 3.90 -5.98
C GLY A 74 -12.08 3.99 -5.97
N TYR A 75 -11.54 4.73 -5.00
CA TYR A 75 -10.10 4.96 -4.90
C TYR A 75 -9.63 5.07 -3.46
N THR A 76 -8.32 4.89 -3.29
CA THR A 76 -7.61 5.15 -2.03
C THR A 76 -6.40 6.02 -2.32
N LEU A 77 -6.19 7.03 -1.49
CA LEU A 77 -4.99 7.87 -1.48
C LEU A 77 -4.27 7.65 -0.17
N ARG A 78 -2.94 7.54 -0.22
CA ARG A 78 -2.10 7.38 0.96
C ARG A 78 -0.89 8.27 0.87
N TYR A 79 -0.51 8.85 1.99
CA TYR A 79 0.72 9.60 2.16
C TYR A 79 1.40 9.13 3.43
N GLY A 80 2.69 8.85 3.37
CA GLY A 80 3.49 8.47 4.52
C GLY A 80 4.86 9.10 4.47
N HIS A 81 5.36 9.55 5.62
CA HIS A 81 6.71 10.06 5.78
C HIS A 81 7.52 9.05 6.59
N LYS A 82 8.56 8.46 5.97
CA LYS A 82 9.41 7.45 6.60
C LYS A 82 10.60 8.07 7.29
N PHE A 83 10.87 7.60 8.49
CA PHE A 83 12.08 7.89 9.26
C PHE A 83 12.85 6.58 9.43
N PHE A 84 13.98 6.43 8.75
CA PHE A 84 14.84 5.26 8.84
C PHE A 84 15.67 5.32 10.12
N VAL A 85 15.52 4.32 10.99
CA VAL A 85 16.11 4.29 12.34
C VAL A 85 17.43 3.54 12.34
N ALA A 86 17.55 2.47 11.54
CA ALA A 86 18.75 1.64 11.45
C ALA A 86 18.89 1.01 10.06
N GLY A 87 20.13 0.71 9.65
CA GLY A 87 20.44 0.00 8.42
C GLY A 87 20.61 0.87 7.18
N ASN A 88 20.71 2.19 7.35
CA ASN A 88 20.89 3.14 6.24
C ASN A 88 22.36 3.61 6.07
N GLU A 89 23.31 2.74 6.37
CA GLU A 89 24.72 2.98 6.10
C GLU A 89 24.96 2.97 4.58
N GLY A 90 24.78 4.12 3.94
CA GLY A 90 24.93 4.24 2.48
C GLY A 90 23.85 5.08 1.81
N GLY A 91 22.94 5.67 2.58
CA GLY A 91 22.04 6.75 2.12
C GLY A 91 20.91 6.34 1.18
N GLY A 92 20.66 5.04 0.98
CA GLY A 92 19.61 4.54 0.09
C GLY A 92 18.28 4.27 0.80
N LEU A 93 17.26 3.90 0.02
CA LEU A 93 15.94 3.49 0.48
C LEU A 93 16.00 2.10 1.13
N LYS A 94 16.71 1.95 2.28
CA LYS A 94 16.97 0.66 2.94
C LYS A 94 16.99 0.82 4.46
N GLY A 95 16.46 -0.17 5.18
CA GLY A 95 16.55 -0.28 6.64
C GLY A 95 15.20 -0.34 7.32
N PHE A 96 15.24 -0.40 8.65
CA PHE A 96 14.06 -0.26 9.49
C PHE A 96 13.60 1.18 9.50
N TYR A 97 12.29 1.37 9.43
CA TYR A 97 11.68 2.69 9.49
C TYR A 97 10.42 2.70 10.36
N VAL A 98 10.12 3.88 10.87
CA VAL A 98 8.81 4.25 11.40
C VAL A 98 8.19 5.27 10.45
N ARG A 99 6.86 5.24 10.31
CA ARG A 99 6.15 6.07 9.35
C ARG A 99 4.77 6.46 9.89
N PRO A 100 4.52 7.72 10.22
CA PRO A 100 3.17 8.24 10.23
C PRO A 100 2.61 8.17 8.81
N GLU A 101 1.40 7.61 8.68
CA GLU A 101 0.74 7.40 7.38
C GLU A 101 -0.70 7.85 7.45
N PHE A 102 -1.08 8.74 6.55
CA PHE A 102 -2.47 9.14 6.32
C PHE A 102 -3.05 8.34 5.15
N ILE A 103 -4.26 7.81 5.34
CA ILE A 103 -5.00 7.10 4.30
C ILE A 103 -6.40 7.71 4.20
N TYR A 104 -6.78 8.02 2.98
CA TYR A 104 -8.15 8.39 2.63
C TYR A 104 -8.70 7.37 1.63
N VAL A 105 -9.89 6.85 1.89
CA VAL A 105 -10.59 5.92 1.01
C VAL A 105 -12.01 6.40 0.75
N ASN A 106 -12.41 6.31 -0.52
CA ASN A 106 -13.77 6.62 -0.94
C ASN A 106 -14.19 5.63 -2.03
N TYR A 107 -15.25 4.85 -1.77
CA TYR A 107 -15.77 3.88 -2.70
C TYR A 107 -17.25 3.60 -2.46
N ALA A 108 -17.94 3.24 -3.55
CA ALA A 108 -19.29 2.71 -3.51
C ALA A 108 -19.24 1.18 -3.62
N TYR A 109 -20.16 0.50 -2.97
CA TYR A 109 -20.28 -0.95 -2.98
C TYR A 109 -21.76 -1.36 -2.87
N ASP A 110 -22.06 -2.59 -3.26
CA ASP A 110 -23.40 -3.15 -3.15
C ASP A 110 -23.55 -3.82 -1.77
N GLN A 111 -24.52 -3.35 -0.98
CA GLN A 111 -24.77 -3.82 0.38
C GLN A 111 -25.29 -5.26 0.35
N ARG A 112 -24.78 -6.12 1.21
CA ARG A 112 -25.21 -7.51 1.30
C ARG A 112 -26.66 -7.61 1.74
N GLY A 113 -27.40 -8.50 1.08
CA GLY A 113 -28.79 -8.80 1.40
C GLY A 113 -29.82 -7.85 0.75
N THR A 114 -29.49 -6.60 0.53
CA THR A 114 -30.38 -5.63 -0.13
C THR A 114 -29.99 -5.32 -1.57
N GLY A 115 -28.71 -5.51 -1.92
CA GLY A 115 -28.17 -5.11 -3.22
C GLY A 115 -28.14 -3.58 -3.45
N LEU A 116 -28.47 -2.77 -2.44
CA LEU A 116 -28.49 -1.32 -2.56
C LEU A 116 -27.05 -0.79 -2.68
N ARG A 117 -26.86 0.13 -3.62
CA ARG A 117 -25.60 0.84 -3.81
C ARG A 117 -25.37 1.80 -2.66
N THR A 118 -24.31 1.55 -1.86
CA THR A 118 -23.97 2.32 -0.66
C THR A 118 -22.54 2.86 -0.79
N GLN A 119 -22.26 3.99 -0.16
CA GLN A 119 -20.94 4.61 -0.17
C GLN A 119 -20.26 4.47 1.19
N SER A 120 -18.96 4.14 1.15
CA SER A 120 -18.08 4.19 2.30
C SER A 120 -17.01 5.25 2.06
N GLN A 121 -16.84 6.13 3.03
CA GLN A 121 -15.81 7.17 3.03
C GLN A 121 -15.14 7.17 4.38
N MET A 122 -13.84 6.91 4.41
CA MET A 122 -13.08 6.86 5.65
C MET A 122 -11.70 7.50 5.50
N CYS A 123 -11.19 7.99 6.60
CA CYS A 123 -9.80 8.39 6.74
C CYS A 123 -9.19 7.74 7.99
N THR A 124 -7.88 7.52 7.96
CA THR A 124 -7.13 6.99 9.10
C THR A 124 -5.73 7.59 9.13
N LEU A 125 -5.24 7.79 10.35
CA LEU A 125 -3.87 8.16 10.63
C LEU A 125 -3.20 6.98 11.35
N LEU A 126 -2.26 6.32 10.68
CA LEU A 126 -1.58 5.13 11.20
C LEU A 126 -0.18 5.48 11.71
N ALA A 127 0.21 4.91 12.83
CA ALA A 127 1.61 4.71 13.18
C ALA A 127 2.05 3.36 12.60
N THR A 128 2.98 3.39 11.65
CA THR A 128 3.47 2.18 10.98
C THR A 128 4.96 1.98 11.24
N ALA A 129 5.37 0.71 11.30
CA ALA A 129 6.76 0.30 11.33
C ALA A 129 7.00 -0.74 10.23
N GLY A 130 8.17 -0.72 9.63
CA GLY A 130 8.49 -1.61 8.53
C GLY A 130 9.97 -1.75 8.29
N TYR A 131 10.28 -2.66 7.37
CA TYR A 131 11.62 -2.89 6.88
C TYR A 131 11.62 -2.87 5.36
N GLN A 132 12.53 -2.09 4.80
CA GLN A 132 12.73 -1.95 3.37
C GLN A 132 14.14 -2.36 3.00
N THR A 133 14.29 -3.14 1.94
CA THR A 133 15.58 -3.54 1.40
C THR A 133 15.54 -3.58 -0.12
N HIS A 134 16.70 -3.47 -0.74
CA HIS A 134 16.83 -3.59 -2.19
C HIS A 134 17.99 -4.52 -2.57
N PHE A 135 17.81 -5.22 -3.68
CA PHE A 135 18.80 -6.07 -4.35
C PHE A 135 19.06 -5.46 -5.73
N GLY A 136 20.17 -4.75 -5.87
CA GLY A 136 20.35 -3.88 -7.03
C GLY A 136 19.22 -2.84 -7.07
N ARG A 137 18.48 -2.78 -8.16
CA ARG A 137 17.34 -1.88 -8.33
C ARG A 137 15.99 -2.44 -7.86
N PHE A 138 15.94 -3.74 -7.56
CA PHE A 138 14.71 -4.37 -7.07
C PHE A 138 14.53 -4.12 -5.58
N LEU A 139 13.37 -3.63 -5.17
CA LEU A 139 13.05 -3.24 -3.81
C LEU A 139 11.93 -4.10 -3.24
N ILE A 140 12.09 -4.48 -1.98
CA ILE A 140 11.05 -5.13 -1.15
C ILE A 140 10.81 -4.25 0.07
N ASP A 141 9.55 -3.99 0.35
CA ASP A 141 9.09 -3.16 1.48
C ASP A 141 7.95 -3.87 2.20
N ALA A 142 8.17 -4.23 3.46
CA ALA A 142 7.17 -4.88 4.31
C ALA A 142 6.91 -4.03 5.56
N TRP A 143 5.64 -3.83 5.90
CA TRP A 143 5.26 -2.97 7.01
C TRP A 143 3.91 -3.39 7.61
N ALA A 144 3.71 -2.99 8.86
CA ALA A 144 2.46 -3.09 9.59
C ALA A 144 2.24 -1.84 10.45
N GLY A 145 0.99 -1.53 10.76
CA GLY A 145 0.66 -0.40 11.59
C GLY A 145 -0.80 -0.37 12.02
N ALA A 146 -1.06 0.51 12.98
CA ALA A 146 -2.38 0.72 13.54
C ALA A 146 -2.61 2.21 13.83
N GLY A 147 -3.87 2.61 13.96
CA GLY A 147 -4.22 3.97 14.34
C GLY A 147 -5.71 4.27 14.31
N PRO A 148 -6.11 5.49 14.68
CA PRO A 148 -7.50 5.90 14.67
C PRO A 148 -8.06 5.97 13.27
N ALA A 149 -9.34 5.60 13.13
CA ALA A 149 -10.11 5.69 11.90
C ALA A 149 -11.38 6.50 12.12
N LEU A 150 -11.76 7.29 11.11
CA LEU A 150 -12.94 8.17 11.13
C LEU A 150 -13.67 8.05 9.79
N GLY A 151 -15.01 8.11 9.83
CA GLY A 151 -15.86 8.12 8.65
C GLY A 151 -16.98 7.09 8.71
N THR A 152 -17.52 6.75 7.53
CA THR A 152 -18.63 5.80 7.38
C THR A 152 -18.08 4.45 6.97
N PRO A 153 -18.04 3.45 7.87
CA PRO A 153 -17.48 2.16 7.59
C PRO A 153 -18.39 1.33 6.67
N ALA A 154 -17.77 0.47 5.86
CA ALA A 154 -18.49 -0.57 5.14
C ALA A 154 -18.77 -1.78 6.05
N GLU A 155 -19.82 -2.54 5.73
CA GLU A 155 -20.24 -3.73 6.49
C GLU A 155 -19.11 -4.76 6.67
N THR A 156 -18.22 -4.89 5.70
CA THR A 156 -17.11 -5.85 5.76
C THR A 156 -16.02 -5.44 6.74
N GLY A 157 -15.95 -4.15 7.12
CA GLY A 157 -14.83 -3.59 7.89
C GLY A 157 -13.50 -3.54 7.15
N TYR A 158 -13.46 -3.97 5.88
CA TYR A 158 -12.26 -3.92 5.03
C TYR A 158 -12.36 -2.76 4.03
N HIS A 159 -11.36 -1.89 4.01
CA HIS A 159 -11.38 -0.62 3.26
C HIS A 159 -10.27 -0.51 2.21
N HIS A 160 -9.89 -1.64 1.57
CA HIS A 160 -8.90 -1.67 0.45
C HIS A 160 -7.53 -1.00 0.75
N GLY A 161 -7.22 -0.80 2.01
CA GLY A 161 -5.95 -0.23 2.45
C GLY A 161 -5.70 -0.47 3.92
N PHE A 162 -6.77 -0.68 4.66
CA PHE A 162 -6.77 -1.06 6.07
C PHE A 162 -8.03 -1.88 6.39
N ALA A 163 -8.02 -2.56 7.50
CA ALA A 163 -9.19 -3.21 8.07
C ALA A 163 -9.49 -2.58 9.43
N LEU A 164 -10.77 -2.47 9.77
CA LEU A 164 -11.17 -2.07 11.11
C LEU A 164 -10.86 -3.19 12.09
N TRP A 165 -10.42 -2.82 13.27
CA TRP A 165 -10.02 -3.73 14.32
C TRP A 165 -11.17 -4.67 14.69
N ASN A 166 -10.92 -5.96 14.64
CA ASN A 166 -11.83 -7.00 15.07
C ASN A 166 -11.05 -8.02 15.90
N VAL A 167 -10.94 -7.76 17.22
CA VAL A 167 -10.25 -8.65 18.14
C VAL A 167 -11.25 -9.25 19.10
N PHE A 168 -11.17 -10.56 19.31
CA PHE A 168 -12.06 -11.32 20.18
C PHE A 168 -13.56 -11.16 19.87
N GLY A 169 -13.91 -10.99 18.60
CA GLY A 169 -15.32 -10.86 18.17
C GLY A 169 -15.94 -9.49 18.40
N THR A 170 -15.23 -8.55 18.99
CA THR A 170 -15.69 -7.15 19.09
C THR A 170 -15.04 -6.31 18.00
N ARG A 171 -15.86 -5.67 17.18
CA ARG A 171 -15.42 -4.75 16.14
C ARG A 171 -15.36 -3.32 16.69
N SER A 172 -14.22 -2.66 16.48
CA SER A 172 -14.10 -1.22 16.67
C SER A 172 -14.08 -0.53 15.32
N ASP A 173 -15.03 0.37 15.09
CA ASP A 173 -15.07 1.19 13.87
C ASP A 173 -14.10 2.40 13.94
N HIS A 174 -13.41 2.57 15.06
CA HIS A 174 -12.50 3.69 15.32
C HIS A 174 -11.02 3.32 15.29
N VAL A 175 -10.67 2.04 15.14
CA VAL A 175 -9.28 1.58 15.07
C VAL A 175 -9.05 0.83 13.77
N ALA A 176 -8.09 1.31 12.99
CA ALA A 176 -7.63 0.69 11.75
C ALA A 176 -6.34 -0.10 11.97
N LEU A 177 -6.25 -1.26 11.32
CA LEU A 177 -5.03 -2.05 11.17
C LEU A 177 -4.68 -2.12 9.68
N SER A 178 -3.41 -2.01 9.37
CA SER A 178 -2.92 -2.13 8.01
C SER A 178 -1.58 -2.84 7.98
N PHE A 179 -1.41 -3.76 7.05
CA PHE A 179 -0.13 -4.41 6.77
C PHE A 179 0.00 -4.66 5.28
N SER A 180 1.22 -4.70 4.78
CA SER A 180 1.45 -4.95 3.36
C SER A 180 2.88 -5.37 3.07
N VAL A 181 3.03 -6.07 1.94
CA VAL A 181 4.31 -6.30 1.28
C VAL A 181 4.23 -5.69 -0.11
N ARG A 182 5.25 -4.95 -0.50
CA ARG A 182 5.36 -4.27 -1.78
C ARG A 182 6.64 -4.65 -2.49
N LEU A 183 6.55 -4.69 -3.79
CA LEU A 183 7.68 -4.87 -4.68
C LEU A 183 7.89 -3.58 -5.46
N GLY A 184 9.14 -3.18 -5.65
CA GLY A 184 9.46 -1.92 -6.29
C GLY A 184 10.73 -1.94 -7.12
N TYR A 185 10.94 -0.84 -7.81
CA TYR A 185 12.11 -0.57 -8.62
C TYR A 185 12.69 0.80 -8.23
N CYS A 186 13.98 0.82 -7.91
CA CYS A 186 14.74 1.99 -7.52
C CYS A 186 15.49 2.63 -8.70
N PHE A 187 15.54 3.97 -8.75
CA PHE A 187 16.24 4.74 -9.78
C PHE A 187 16.70 6.12 -9.27
#